data_9ff071e9b8d2da53d3d535fd2aefa751
#
_entry.id   9ff071e9b8d2da53d3d535fd2aefa751
#
_cell.length_a   1.000
_cell.length_b   1.000
_cell.length_c   1.000
_cell.angle_alpha   90.00
_cell.angle_beta   90.00
_cell.angle_gamma   90.00
#
_symmetry.space_group_name_H-M   'P 1'
#
loop_
_entity.id
_entity.type
_entity.pdbx_description
1 polymer ?
#
loop_
_entity_poly.entity_id
_entity_poly.type
_entity_poly.pdbx_seq_one_letter_code
_entity_poly.pdbx_strand_id
1 'polypeptide(L)'
;IMAAQSIGEPGTQLTMRVFHTGGMAGSDITQGLPRVQEIVEARHPKGRQALISEIAGKVTKVEQEGDRFNLEVTHYGDDGAVLEVKEYKTDFGATLRVKKGDEVEAGGKLTEGSIDLKELLKVAGVEKLEVYMIKEIQKVYKAQGIAISDKHLEIIISQMLRKVVVTDGGDTELLPGQRVSLRTLNEENARALLEGKNPAVC
;
A
#
# COMPACT_ATOMS: atom_id res chain seq x y z
N ILE A 1 -13.77 -1.24 19.69
CA ILE A 1 -14.05 -2.62 20.15
C ILE A 1 -14.94 -3.35 19.13
N MET A 2 -16.14 -2.86 18.80
CA MET A 2 -17.06 -3.53 17.85
C MET A 2 -16.42 -3.83 16.50
N ALA A 3 -15.69 -2.88 15.89
CA ALA A 3 -15.01 -3.12 14.62
C ALA A 3 -13.96 -4.25 14.72
N ALA A 4 -13.18 -4.27 15.80
CA ALA A 4 -12.20 -5.33 16.02
C ALA A 4 -12.84 -6.70 16.24
N GLN A 5 -13.97 -6.77 16.95
CA GLN A 5 -14.74 -8.00 17.12
C GLN A 5 -15.34 -8.50 15.81
N SER A 6 -15.89 -7.58 14.97
CA SER A 6 -16.48 -7.94 13.67
C SER A 6 -15.47 -8.47 12.67
N ILE A 7 -14.20 -8.08 12.82
CA ILE A 7 -13.08 -8.59 12.00
C ILE A 7 -12.51 -9.87 12.62
N GLY A 8 -12.42 -9.95 13.94
CA GLY A 8 -11.79 -11.05 14.67
C GLY A 8 -12.68 -12.30 14.81
N GLU A 9 -13.98 -12.13 14.95
CA GLU A 9 -14.91 -13.26 15.10
C GLU A 9 -14.86 -14.21 13.88
N PRO A 10 -14.98 -13.76 12.63
CA PRO A 10 -14.82 -14.64 11.49
C PRO A 10 -13.39 -15.19 11.34
N GLY A 11 -12.39 -14.51 11.90
CA GLY A 11 -11.00 -14.97 11.89
C GLY A 11 -10.81 -16.35 12.52
N THR A 12 -11.52 -16.65 13.60
CA THR A 12 -11.49 -17.96 14.26
C THR A 12 -12.03 -19.05 13.34
N GLN A 13 -13.09 -18.78 12.61
CA GLN A 13 -13.67 -19.72 11.63
C GLN A 13 -12.75 -19.95 10.44
N LEU A 14 -12.05 -18.91 9.97
CA LEU A 14 -11.04 -19.01 8.91
C LEU A 14 -9.88 -19.91 9.31
N THR A 15 -9.40 -19.84 10.54
CA THR A 15 -8.31 -20.69 11.06
C THR A 15 -8.71 -22.16 11.03
N MET A 16 -9.94 -22.49 11.41
CA MET A 16 -10.45 -23.87 11.38
C MET A 16 -10.62 -24.42 9.96
N ARG A 17 -11.03 -23.61 8.98
CA ARG A 17 -11.19 -24.04 7.58
C ARG A 17 -9.89 -24.31 6.85
N VAL A 18 -8.81 -23.63 7.18
CA VAL A 18 -7.47 -23.87 6.59
C VAL A 18 -6.97 -25.28 6.87
N PHE A 19 -7.32 -25.87 8.01
CA PHE A 19 -6.95 -27.26 8.35
C PHE A 19 -7.73 -28.33 7.57
N HIS A 20 -8.86 -28.00 6.97
CA HIS A 20 -9.73 -28.97 6.28
C HIS A 20 -9.62 -28.94 4.74
N THR A 21 -8.93 -27.95 4.16
CA THR A 21 -8.72 -27.86 2.71
C THR A 21 -7.30 -28.27 2.33
N GLY A 22 -6.86 -29.41 2.83
CA GLY A 22 -5.60 -30.04 2.43
C GLY A 22 -5.70 -30.63 1.02
N GLY A 23 -5.55 -29.84 -0.04
CA GLY A 23 -5.68 -30.37 -1.38
C GLY A 23 -5.35 -29.46 -2.56
N MET A 24 -4.98 -28.21 -2.35
CA MET A 24 -4.42 -27.38 -3.44
C MET A 24 -2.98 -26.99 -3.12
N ALA A 25 -2.08 -27.83 -3.58
CA ALA A 25 -0.66 -27.54 -3.62
C ALA A 25 -0.42 -26.39 -4.61
N GLY A 26 0.21 -25.32 -4.15
CA GLY A 26 1.11 -24.59 -5.01
C GLY A 26 0.88 -23.13 -5.31
N SER A 27 -0.11 -22.43 -4.77
CA SER A 27 -0.09 -20.97 -4.89
C SER A 27 -0.72 -20.30 -3.67
N ASP A 28 0.11 -19.61 -2.92
CA ASP A 28 -0.23 -18.66 -1.87
C ASP A 28 -0.76 -19.20 -0.53
N ILE A 29 0.13 -19.84 0.22
CA ILE A 29 -0.01 -20.02 1.69
C ILE A 29 -0.24 -18.66 2.40
N THR A 30 0.02 -17.54 1.73
CA THR A 30 -0.16 -16.17 2.20
C THR A 30 -1.54 -15.57 1.91
N GLN A 31 -2.43 -16.28 1.24
CA GLN A 31 -3.75 -15.76 0.83
C GLN A 31 -4.88 -15.92 1.89
N GLY A 32 -4.56 -16.12 3.15
CA GLY A 32 -5.53 -16.23 4.21
C GLY A 32 -5.31 -15.22 5.33
N LEU A 33 -5.68 -15.60 6.54
CA LEU A 33 -5.44 -14.83 7.77
C LEU A 33 -4.00 -14.29 7.91
N PRO A 34 -2.94 -15.04 7.52
CA PRO A 34 -1.58 -14.51 7.57
C PRO A 34 -1.43 -13.20 6.78
N ARG A 35 -2.11 -13.06 5.63
CA ARG A 35 -2.07 -11.82 4.85
C ARG A 35 -2.80 -10.66 5.54
N VAL A 36 -3.94 -10.93 6.17
CA VAL A 36 -4.65 -9.92 6.97
C VAL A 36 -3.76 -9.45 8.13
N GLN A 37 -3.08 -10.39 8.80
CA GLN A 37 -2.15 -10.07 9.89
C GLN A 37 -0.98 -9.20 9.39
N GLU A 38 -0.37 -9.53 8.25
CA GLU A 38 0.69 -8.72 7.64
C GLU A 38 0.24 -7.28 7.37
N ILE A 39 -0.99 -7.11 6.84
CA ILE A 39 -1.56 -5.80 6.56
C ILE A 39 -1.78 -5.02 7.85
N VAL A 40 -2.44 -5.60 8.85
CA VAL A 40 -2.75 -4.92 10.12
C VAL A 40 -1.48 -4.59 10.92
N GLU A 41 -0.45 -5.41 10.82
CA GLU A 41 0.85 -5.17 11.47
C GLU A 41 1.81 -4.34 10.62
N ALA A 42 1.41 -3.94 9.41
CA ALA A 42 2.23 -3.21 8.43
C ALA A 42 3.60 -3.86 8.19
N ARG A 43 3.61 -5.19 8.11
CA ARG A 43 4.81 -5.99 7.80
C ARG A 43 5.07 -6.05 6.31
N HIS A 44 6.33 -6.29 5.95
CA HIS A 44 6.68 -6.63 4.57
C HIS A 44 5.98 -7.95 4.15
N PRO A 45 5.51 -8.06 2.90
CA PRO A 45 4.92 -9.28 2.41
C PRO A 45 5.91 -10.46 2.51
N LYS A 46 5.48 -11.57 3.09
CA LYS A 46 6.29 -12.80 3.15
C LYS A 46 6.36 -13.53 1.83
N GLY A 47 5.36 -13.32 0.97
CA GLY A 47 5.30 -13.90 -0.36
C GLY A 47 6.01 -13.03 -1.41
N ARG A 48 5.68 -13.27 -2.68
CA ARG A 48 6.21 -12.45 -3.79
C ARG A 48 5.72 -11.00 -3.65
N GLN A 49 6.67 -10.08 -3.59
CA GLN A 49 6.36 -8.64 -3.59
C GLN A 49 6.05 -8.19 -5.02
N ALA A 50 5.01 -7.40 -5.18
CA ALA A 50 4.71 -6.75 -6.44
C ALA A 50 5.60 -5.53 -6.63
N LEU A 51 6.19 -5.40 -7.80
CA LEU A 51 6.83 -4.16 -8.23
C LEU A 51 5.73 -3.15 -8.58
N ILE A 52 5.81 -1.95 -8.06
CA ILE A 52 4.85 -0.86 -8.32
C ILE A 52 5.52 0.26 -9.12
N SER A 53 4.72 0.99 -9.89
CA SER A 53 5.21 2.18 -10.60
C SER A 53 5.28 3.35 -9.63
N GLU A 54 6.42 4.04 -9.60
CA GLU A 54 6.60 5.25 -8.80
C GLU A 54 5.96 6.49 -9.45
N ILE A 55 5.79 6.47 -10.76
CA ILE A 55 5.22 7.57 -11.54
C ILE A 55 3.95 7.11 -12.27
N ALA A 56 3.05 8.05 -12.52
CA ALA A 56 1.95 7.82 -13.44
C ALA A 56 2.47 8.01 -14.87
N GLY A 57 2.11 7.10 -15.78
CA GLY A 57 2.58 7.20 -17.15
C GLY A 57 2.24 5.98 -18.00
N LYS A 58 2.87 5.90 -19.16
CA LYS A 58 2.70 4.81 -20.12
C LYS A 58 3.92 3.89 -20.12
N VAL A 59 3.68 2.59 -20.16
CA VAL A 59 4.72 1.58 -20.33
C VAL A 59 5.26 1.65 -21.75
N THR A 60 6.44 2.22 -21.93
CA THR A 60 7.05 2.44 -23.26
C THR A 60 7.90 1.27 -23.70
N LYS A 61 8.51 0.58 -22.75
CA LYS A 61 9.44 -0.52 -23.04
C LYS A 61 9.17 -1.70 -22.13
N VAL A 62 9.23 -2.90 -22.70
CA VAL A 62 9.19 -4.17 -21.99
C VAL A 62 10.20 -5.09 -22.68
N GLU A 63 11.31 -5.36 -22.05
CA GLU A 63 12.35 -6.26 -22.54
C GLU A 63 12.53 -7.42 -21.58
N GLN A 64 12.61 -8.62 -22.11
CA GLN A 64 12.91 -9.82 -21.34
C GLN A 64 14.41 -10.12 -21.41
N GLU A 65 15.04 -10.20 -20.27
CA GLU A 65 16.44 -10.58 -20.10
C GLU A 65 16.52 -11.87 -19.27
N GLY A 66 16.49 -13.00 -19.95
CA GLY A 66 16.38 -14.31 -19.28
C GLY A 66 15.04 -14.46 -18.55
N ASP A 67 15.10 -14.65 -17.23
CA ASP A 67 13.91 -14.77 -16.38
C ASP A 67 13.53 -13.45 -15.67
N ARG A 68 14.09 -12.33 -16.11
CA ARG A 68 13.78 -10.98 -15.60
C ARG A 68 13.22 -10.13 -16.74
N PHE A 69 12.50 -9.09 -16.34
CA PHE A 69 12.01 -8.09 -17.28
C PHE A 69 12.55 -6.71 -16.88
N ASN A 70 12.96 -5.96 -17.90
CA ASN A 70 13.28 -4.54 -17.79
C ASN A 70 12.08 -3.78 -18.37
N LEU A 71 11.49 -2.90 -17.54
CA LEU A 71 10.31 -2.11 -17.87
C LEU A 71 10.71 -0.65 -17.86
N GLU A 72 10.13 0.13 -18.75
CA GLU A 72 10.27 1.58 -18.75
C GLU A 72 8.88 2.21 -18.73
N VAL A 73 8.68 3.12 -17.78
CA VAL A 73 7.45 3.91 -17.67
C VAL A 73 7.81 5.37 -17.93
N THR A 74 7.10 5.97 -18.86
CA THR A 74 7.30 7.36 -19.28
C THR A 74 6.08 8.17 -18.90
N HIS A 75 6.32 9.25 -18.15
CA HIS A 75 5.32 10.27 -17.84
C HIS A 75 5.36 11.35 -18.91
N TYR A 76 4.20 11.62 -19.50
CA TYR A 76 4.04 12.66 -20.51
C TYR A 76 3.27 13.84 -19.92
N GLY A 77 3.67 15.06 -20.30
CA GLY A 77 2.91 16.27 -20.01
C GLY A 77 1.69 16.41 -20.92
N ASP A 78 0.86 17.39 -20.64
CA ASP A 78 -0.36 17.70 -21.42
C ASP A 78 -0.04 18.09 -22.88
N ASP A 79 1.17 18.55 -23.13
CA ASP A 79 1.71 18.90 -24.46
C ASP A 79 2.34 17.69 -25.18
N GLY A 80 2.33 16.51 -24.57
CA GLY A 80 2.96 15.29 -25.09
C GLY A 80 4.47 15.23 -24.93
N ALA A 81 5.10 16.20 -24.26
CA ALA A 81 6.51 16.17 -23.94
C ALA A 81 6.80 15.13 -22.85
N VAL A 82 7.96 14.48 -22.93
CA VAL A 82 8.43 13.56 -21.90
C VAL A 82 8.89 14.37 -20.69
N LEU A 83 8.21 14.20 -19.57
CA LEU A 83 8.54 14.86 -18.30
C LEU A 83 9.49 14.01 -17.45
N GLU A 84 9.22 12.72 -17.34
CA GLU A 84 10.01 11.80 -16.53
C GLU A 84 9.99 10.41 -17.14
N VAL A 85 11.13 9.71 -17.03
CA VAL A 85 11.27 8.31 -17.44
C VAL A 85 11.86 7.54 -16.29
N LYS A 86 11.21 6.42 -15.91
CA LYS A 86 11.73 5.50 -14.90
C LYS A 86 11.87 4.08 -15.44
N GLU A 87 13.03 3.50 -15.16
CA GLU A 87 13.34 2.13 -15.48
C GLU A 87 13.13 1.25 -14.23
N TYR A 88 12.51 0.10 -14.45
CA TYR A 88 12.23 -0.89 -13.43
C TYR A 88 12.78 -2.24 -13.84
N LYS A 89 13.45 -2.91 -12.93
CA LYS A 89 13.95 -4.26 -13.11
C LYS A 89 13.20 -5.22 -12.20
N THR A 90 12.63 -6.27 -12.79
CA THR A 90 11.86 -7.25 -12.01
C THR A 90 12.77 -8.25 -11.32
N ASP A 91 12.25 -8.87 -10.27
CA ASP A 91 12.87 -10.04 -9.67
C ASP A 91 12.82 -11.26 -10.60
N PHE A 92 13.63 -12.25 -10.29
CA PHE A 92 13.70 -13.52 -11.02
C PHE A 92 12.33 -14.23 -11.01
N GLY A 93 11.88 -14.65 -12.20
CA GLY A 93 10.62 -15.37 -12.37
C GLY A 93 9.37 -14.53 -12.07
N ALA A 94 9.45 -13.19 -12.10
CA ALA A 94 8.30 -12.34 -11.90
C ALA A 94 7.32 -12.46 -13.07
N THR A 95 6.02 -12.45 -12.76
CA THR A 95 4.97 -12.44 -13.77
C THR A 95 4.51 -11.01 -13.99
N LEU A 96 4.60 -10.54 -15.24
CA LEU A 96 4.16 -9.19 -15.59
C LEU A 96 2.63 -9.09 -15.58
N ARG A 97 2.14 -7.97 -15.09
CA ARG A 97 0.74 -7.58 -15.12
C ARG A 97 0.43 -6.58 -16.23
N VAL A 98 1.44 -5.89 -16.70
CA VAL A 98 1.35 -4.83 -17.71
C VAL A 98 2.02 -5.22 -19.01
N LYS A 99 1.57 -4.62 -20.10
CA LYS A 99 2.14 -4.78 -21.45
C LYS A 99 2.65 -3.43 -21.95
N LYS A 100 3.49 -3.47 -22.98
CA LYS A 100 3.91 -2.25 -23.67
C LYS A 100 2.68 -1.52 -24.22
N GLY A 101 2.56 -0.25 -23.87
CA GLY A 101 1.45 0.61 -24.25
C GLY A 101 0.39 0.80 -23.19
N ASP A 102 0.40 0.01 -22.10
CA ASP A 102 -0.55 0.18 -21.00
C ASP A 102 -0.27 1.47 -20.22
N GLU A 103 -1.32 2.10 -19.76
CA GLU A 103 -1.24 3.23 -18.83
C GLU A 103 -1.25 2.73 -17.39
N VAL A 104 -0.36 3.28 -16.58
CA VAL A 104 -0.22 2.95 -15.16
C VAL A 104 -0.29 4.21 -14.32
N GLU A 105 -0.91 4.11 -13.16
CA GLU A 105 -0.90 5.18 -12.16
C GLU A 105 0.26 5.00 -11.19
N ALA A 106 0.64 6.08 -10.49
CA ALA A 106 1.55 5.99 -9.37
C ALA A 106 1.00 5.02 -8.31
N GLY A 107 1.81 4.03 -7.88
CA GLY A 107 1.38 2.93 -7.02
C GLY A 107 0.71 1.77 -7.76
N GLY A 108 0.56 1.82 -9.09
CA GLY A 108 0.02 0.73 -9.91
C GLY A 108 0.97 -0.46 -9.97
N LYS A 109 0.42 -1.69 -9.94
CA LYS A 109 1.23 -2.92 -10.02
C LYS A 109 1.77 -3.15 -11.43
N LEU A 110 3.07 -3.32 -11.54
CA LEU A 110 3.76 -3.74 -12.76
C LEU A 110 3.89 -5.26 -12.83
N THR A 111 4.02 -5.93 -11.66
CA THR A 111 4.11 -7.38 -11.56
C THR A 111 3.02 -7.95 -10.64
N GLU A 112 2.78 -9.26 -10.74
CA GLU A 112 1.94 -9.97 -9.79
C GLU A 112 2.62 -10.08 -8.43
N GLY A 113 1.81 -10.06 -7.37
CA GLY A 113 2.28 -10.15 -5.98
C GLY A 113 1.52 -9.23 -5.04
N SER A 114 2.01 -9.16 -3.81
CA SER A 114 1.47 -8.30 -2.75
C SER A 114 2.27 -7.01 -2.67
N ILE A 115 1.61 -5.86 -2.63
CA ILE A 115 2.29 -4.56 -2.50
C ILE A 115 2.81 -4.39 -1.06
N ASP A 116 4.00 -3.84 -0.92
CA ASP A 116 4.51 -3.34 0.35
C ASP A 116 3.79 -2.04 0.73
N LEU A 117 3.19 -2.03 1.92
CA LEU A 117 2.39 -0.90 2.38
C LEU A 117 3.21 0.38 2.57
N LYS A 118 4.47 0.24 2.99
CA LYS A 118 5.36 1.39 3.21
C LYS A 118 5.79 2.01 1.90
N GLU A 119 6.06 1.19 0.90
CA GLU A 119 6.39 1.64 -0.45
C GLU A 119 5.18 2.33 -1.09
N LEU A 120 4.00 1.71 -1.00
CA LEU A 120 2.76 2.30 -1.51
C LEU A 120 2.45 3.65 -0.85
N LEU A 121 2.66 3.76 0.47
CA LEU A 121 2.46 5.03 1.20
C LEU A 121 3.34 6.15 0.65
N LYS A 122 4.63 5.85 0.38
CA LYS A 122 5.59 6.84 -0.15
C LYS A 122 5.25 7.29 -1.56
N VAL A 123 4.80 6.37 -2.39
CA VAL A 123 4.57 6.60 -3.82
C VAL A 123 3.19 7.18 -4.10
N ALA A 124 2.17 6.61 -3.50
CA ALA A 124 0.78 6.88 -3.87
C ALA A 124 -0.03 7.62 -2.79
N GLY A 125 0.59 7.83 -1.61
CA GLY A 125 -0.03 8.54 -0.50
C GLY A 125 -1.04 7.72 0.31
N VAL A 126 -1.64 8.38 1.31
CA VAL A 126 -2.50 7.76 2.31
C VAL A 126 -3.80 7.22 1.69
N GLU A 127 -4.46 7.99 0.83
CA GLU A 127 -5.76 7.62 0.25
C GLU A 127 -5.70 6.32 -0.55
N LYS A 128 -4.69 6.16 -1.43
CA LYS A 128 -4.51 4.94 -2.21
C LYS A 128 -4.13 3.75 -1.32
N LEU A 129 -3.36 4.00 -0.26
CA LEU A 129 -3.01 2.98 0.72
C LEU A 129 -4.25 2.46 1.45
N GLU A 130 -5.13 3.34 1.94
CA GLU A 130 -6.38 2.97 2.60
C GLU A 130 -7.26 2.09 1.71
N VAL A 131 -7.49 2.53 0.48
CA VAL A 131 -8.27 1.76 -0.51
C VAL A 131 -7.65 0.40 -0.80
N TYR A 132 -6.33 0.34 -0.91
CA TYR A 132 -5.62 -0.92 -1.13
C TYR A 132 -5.78 -1.88 0.05
N MET A 133 -5.58 -1.40 1.29
CA MET A 133 -5.71 -2.21 2.51
C MET A 133 -7.13 -2.78 2.65
N ILE A 134 -8.17 -1.96 2.43
CA ILE A 134 -9.57 -2.40 2.47
C ILE A 134 -9.81 -3.49 1.44
N LYS A 135 -9.39 -3.27 0.19
CA LYS A 135 -9.59 -4.24 -0.90
C LYS A 135 -8.89 -5.57 -0.64
N GLU A 136 -7.65 -5.56 -0.15
CA GLU A 136 -6.90 -6.78 0.13
C GLU A 136 -7.51 -7.57 1.31
N ILE A 137 -7.92 -6.90 2.37
CA ILE A 137 -8.61 -7.56 3.49
C ILE A 137 -9.95 -8.13 3.03
N GLN A 138 -10.76 -7.33 2.33
CA GLN A 138 -12.04 -7.78 1.77
C GLN A 138 -11.89 -9.00 0.85
N LYS A 139 -10.84 -9.02 0.03
CA LYS A 139 -10.54 -10.15 -0.86
C LYS A 139 -10.36 -11.45 -0.08
N VAL A 140 -9.64 -11.42 1.03
CA VAL A 140 -9.41 -12.59 1.88
C VAL A 140 -10.73 -13.10 2.48
N TYR A 141 -11.54 -12.21 3.05
CA TYR A 141 -12.81 -12.60 3.68
C TYR A 141 -13.84 -13.06 2.65
N LYS A 142 -13.96 -12.36 1.53
CA LYS A 142 -14.87 -12.75 0.42
C LYS A 142 -14.52 -14.12 -0.17
N ALA A 143 -13.23 -14.43 -0.31
CA ALA A 143 -12.78 -15.74 -0.77
C ALA A 143 -13.23 -16.89 0.15
N GLN A 144 -13.52 -16.59 1.41
CA GLN A 144 -14.07 -17.54 2.39
C GLN A 144 -15.60 -17.46 2.56
N GLY A 145 -16.27 -16.63 1.72
CA GLY A 145 -17.73 -16.45 1.78
C GLY A 145 -18.19 -15.60 2.97
N ILE A 146 -17.29 -14.81 3.57
CA ILE A 146 -17.61 -13.96 4.71
C ILE A 146 -17.72 -12.51 4.22
N ALA A 147 -18.83 -11.85 4.56
CA ALA A 147 -19.03 -10.43 4.30
C ALA A 147 -18.72 -9.61 5.55
N ILE A 148 -17.78 -8.68 5.43
CA ILE A 148 -17.48 -7.68 6.48
C ILE A 148 -17.80 -6.30 5.91
N SER A 149 -18.44 -5.46 6.73
CA SER A 149 -18.71 -4.08 6.34
C SER A 149 -17.41 -3.28 6.24
N ASP A 150 -17.24 -2.51 5.15
CA ASP A 150 -16.08 -1.66 4.92
C ASP A 150 -15.87 -0.65 6.05
N LYS A 151 -16.95 -0.15 6.68
CA LYS A 151 -16.88 0.76 7.83
C LYS A 151 -16.05 0.22 9.00
N HIS A 152 -16.07 -1.10 9.24
CA HIS A 152 -15.26 -1.69 10.29
C HIS A 152 -13.77 -1.68 9.94
N LEU A 153 -13.45 -1.92 8.67
CA LEU A 153 -12.08 -1.87 8.16
C LEU A 153 -11.56 -0.45 8.16
N GLU A 154 -12.35 0.50 7.67
CA GLU A 154 -12.03 1.94 7.65
C GLU A 154 -11.67 2.46 9.07
N ILE A 155 -12.44 2.09 10.09
CA ILE A 155 -12.17 2.48 11.48
C ILE A 155 -10.80 1.96 11.94
N ILE A 156 -10.45 0.71 11.64
CA ILE A 156 -9.17 0.13 12.05
C ILE A 156 -8.02 0.80 11.28
N ILE A 157 -8.14 0.94 9.97
CA ILE A 157 -7.12 1.56 9.11
C ILE A 157 -6.89 3.02 9.50
N SER A 158 -7.96 3.78 9.74
CA SER A 158 -7.87 5.16 10.24
C SER A 158 -7.11 5.25 11.57
N GLN A 159 -7.27 4.27 12.47
CA GLN A 159 -6.48 4.24 13.71
C GLN A 159 -5.01 3.87 13.47
N MET A 160 -4.70 3.03 12.47
CA MET A 160 -3.32 2.69 12.10
C MET A 160 -2.59 3.91 11.53
N LEU A 161 -3.27 4.72 10.73
CA LEU A 161 -2.71 5.90 10.05
C LEU A 161 -2.83 7.20 10.85
N ARG A 162 -3.31 7.12 12.08
CA ARG A 162 -3.58 8.30 12.93
C ARG A 162 -2.34 9.07 13.35
N LYS A 163 -1.19 8.40 13.45
CA LYS A 163 0.06 8.99 13.93
C LYS A 163 1.07 9.17 12.81
N VAL A 164 1.75 10.30 12.85
CA VAL A 164 2.85 10.65 11.96
C VAL A 164 4.13 10.86 12.75
N VAL A 165 5.26 10.73 12.08
CA VAL A 165 6.57 11.03 12.65
C VAL A 165 7.03 12.37 12.07
N VAL A 166 7.33 13.32 12.93
CA VAL A 166 7.86 14.62 12.55
C VAL A 166 9.27 14.43 11.99
N THR A 167 9.53 14.83 10.76
CA THR A 167 10.87 14.81 10.15
C THR A 167 11.63 16.10 10.43
N ASP A 168 10.93 17.24 10.35
CA ASP A 168 11.45 18.56 10.69
C ASP A 168 10.41 19.32 11.51
N GLY A 169 10.82 19.84 12.66
CA GLY A 169 9.95 20.62 13.55
C GLY A 169 9.64 22.02 13.06
N GLY A 170 10.37 22.55 12.07
CA GLY A 170 10.27 23.96 11.67
C GLY A 170 10.40 24.89 12.87
N ASP A 171 9.55 25.91 12.93
CA ASP A 171 9.49 26.86 14.06
C ASP A 171 8.37 26.50 15.08
N THR A 172 7.88 25.25 15.04
CA THR A 172 6.85 24.74 15.98
C THR A 172 7.50 24.17 17.24
N GLU A 173 6.68 23.83 18.23
CA GLU A 173 7.15 23.16 19.47
C GLU A 173 7.41 21.65 19.27
N LEU A 174 7.22 21.13 18.05
CA LEU A 174 7.38 19.71 17.74
C LEU A 174 8.86 19.37 17.48
N LEU A 175 9.29 18.24 18.02
CA LEU A 175 10.68 17.79 17.87
C LEU A 175 10.82 16.78 16.72
N PRO A 176 11.92 16.83 15.95
CA PRO A 176 12.25 15.80 14.95
C PRO A 176 12.26 14.40 15.58
N GLY A 177 11.64 13.41 14.91
CA GLY A 177 11.46 12.05 15.40
C GLY A 177 10.29 11.84 16.37
N GLN A 178 9.61 12.91 16.78
CA GLN A 178 8.45 12.82 17.67
C GLN A 178 7.25 12.19 16.91
N ARG A 179 6.53 11.29 17.60
CA ARG A 179 5.29 10.70 17.08
C ARG A 179 4.10 11.49 17.60
N VAL A 180 3.42 12.18 16.70
CA VAL A 180 2.25 13.00 17.02
C VAL A 180 1.02 12.53 16.27
N SER A 181 -0.16 12.93 16.70
CA SER A 181 -1.38 12.73 15.90
C SER A 181 -1.40 13.73 14.75
N LEU A 182 -1.99 13.34 13.62
CA LEU A 182 -2.16 14.23 12.46
C LEU A 182 -2.91 15.51 12.88
N ARG A 183 -3.87 15.38 13.78
CA ARG A 183 -4.60 16.53 14.35
C ARG A 183 -3.68 17.50 15.09
N THR A 184 -2.83 16.99 15.97
CA THR A 184 -1.86 17.82 16.72
C THR A 184 -0.89 18.52 15.78
N LEU A 185 -0.38 17.81 14.76
CA LEU A 185 0.48 18.39 13.74
C LEU A 185 -0.22 19.55 13.02
N ASN A 186 -1.46 19.34 12.59
CA ASN A 186 -2.23 20.37 11.88
C ASN A 186 -2.55 21.58 12.77
N GLU A 187 -2.85 21.38 14.06
CA GLU A 187 -3.11 22.45 15.02
C GLU A 187 -1.84 23.30 15.26
N GLU A 188 -0.67 22.67 15.44
CA GLU A 188 0.61 23.37 15.59
C GLU A 188 1.04 24.08 14.31
N ASN A 189 0.89 23.45 13.16
CA ASN A 189 1.20 24.06 11.86
C ASN A 189 0.28 25.25 11.57
N ALA A 190 -1.03 25.15 11.88
CA ALA A 190 -1.94 26.28 11.73
C ALA A 190 -1.53 27.47 12.62
N ARG A 191 -1.11 27.19 13.87
CA ARG A 191 -0.60 28.23 14.78
C ARG A 191 0.68 28.88 14.22
N ALA A 192 1.65 28.09 13.79
CA ALA A 192 2.91 28.59 13.20
C ALA A 192 2.64 29.47 11.97
N LEU A 193 1.77 29.04 11.07
CA LEU A 193 1.43 29.80 9.87
C LEU A 193 0.71 31.13 10.20
N LEU A 194 -0.15 31.18 11.21
CA LEU A 194 -0.79 32.42 11.66
C LEU A 194 0.23 33.43 12.22
N GLU A 195 1.34 32.94 12.80
CA GLU A 195 2.45 33.75 13.31
C GLU A 195 3.49 34.06 12.22
N GLY A 196 3.30 33.61 10.98
CA GLY A 196 4.26 33.80 9.87
C GLY A 196 5.53 32.95 10.02
N LYS A 197 5.47 31.86 10.75
CA LYS A 197 6.55 30.91 11.02
C LYS A 197 6.50 29.70 10.09
N ASN A 198 7.60 28.96 10.01
CA ASN A 198 7.67 27.74 9.20
C ASN A 198 6.95 26.57 9.87
N PRO A 199 6.09 25.84 9.15
CA PRO A 199 5.38 24.67 9.68
C PRO A 199 6.33 23.47 9.83
N ALA A 200 5.96 22.53 10.70
CA ALA A 200 6.60 21.24 10.83
C ALA A 200 6.25 20.32 9.63
N VAL A 201 7.19 19.46 9.25
CA VAL A 201 7.07 18.48 8.16
C VAL A 201 7.09 17.06 8.73
N CYS A 202 6.30 16.14 8.12
CA CYS A 202 6.24 14.72 8.50
C CYS A 202 6.45 13.80 7.30
#